data_74c00d68e43b6dd2a65bc7a6f2d3de54
#
_entry.id   74c00d68e43b6dd2a65bc7a6f2d3de54
#
_cell.length_a   1.000
_cell.length_b   1.000
_cell.length_c   1.000
_cell.angle_alpha   90.00
_cell.angle_beta   90.00
_cell.angle_gamma   90.00
#
_symmetry.space_group_name_H-M   'P 1'
#
loop_
_entity.id
_entity.type
_entity.pdbx_description
1 polymer ?
#
loop_
_entity_poly.entity_id
_entity_poly.type
_entity_poly.pdbx_seq_one_letter_code
_entity_poly.pdbx_strand_id
1 'polypeptide(L)'
;MRSKLSSYFFGSQWAGPFFGRASGDDKFVLGFLTHVKTFHDVNAPFTNPTIVPILTFLVEYGHLAIGLSLISGLLVRVSVPFAVMLMLLYWTAHMDFPYIENVNNYLIDYHIVYAGVLVYLMVKRAGHVFGLDGLVSKLVAVQHSPMLRWAVA
;
A
#
# COMPACT_ATOMS: atom_id res chain seq x y z
N MET A 1 21.90 -18.71 -16.68
CA MET A 1 20.54 -18.50 -17.19
C MET A 1 19.50 -18.34 -16.08
N ARG A 2 19.63 -18.97 -14.92
CA ARG A 2 18.74 -18.79 -13.75
C ARG A 2 18.74 -17.37 -13.14
N SER A 3 19.86 -16.64 -13.16
CA SER A 3 19.97 -15.30 -12.56
C SER A 3 19.19 -14.21 -13.31
N LYS A 4 19.03 -14.34 -14.62
CA LYS A 4 18.28 -13.33 -15.44
C LYS A 4 16.77 -13.50 -15.32
N LEU A 5 16.27 -14.72 -15.18
CA LEU A 5 14.82 -14.95 -14.95
C LEU A 5 14.37 -14.48 -13.57
N SER A 6 15.21 -14.68 -12.55
CA SER A 6 14.98 -14.16 -11.21
C SER A 6 14.88 -12.62 -11.19
N SER A 7 15.76 -11.92 -11.93
CA SER A 7 15.72 -10.47 -12.00
C SER A 7 14.52 -9.93 -12.78
N TYR A 8 13.95 -10.69 -13.74
CA TYR A 8 12.75 -10.27 -14.46
C TYR A 8 11.47 -10.50 -13.66
N PHE A 9 11.36 -11.59 -12.91
CA PHE A 9 10.16 -11.90 -12.11
C PHE A 9 10.18 -11.33 -10.70
N PHE A 10 11.36 -11.26 -10.07
CA PHE A 10 11.50 -10.82 -8.68
C PHE A 10 12.19 -9.46 -8.53
N GLY A 11 12.82 -8.97 -9.58
CA GLY A 11 13.43 -7.65 -9.66
C GLY A 11 12.59 -6.61 -10.40
N SER A 12 11.37 -6.95 -10.82
CA SER A 12 10.44 -5.95 -11.35
C SER A 12 10.02 -5.01 -10.23
N GLN A 13 9.85 -3.74 -10.56
CA GLN A 13 9.57 -2.66 -9.61
C GLN A 13 8.35 -2.92 -8.70
N TRP A 14 7.46 -3.84 -9.08
CA TRP A 14 6.29 -4.19 -8.28
C TRP A 14 6.48 -5.44 -7.42
N ALA A 15 7.34 -6.39 -7.82
CA ALA A 15 7.57 -7.64 -7.08
C ALA A 15 8.82 -7.59 -6.20
N GLY A 16 9.80 -6.74 -6.54
CA GLY A 16 10.99 -6.52 -5.72
C GLY A 16 10.70 -6.16 -4.27
N PRO A 17 9.75 -5.25 -3.97
CA PRO A 17 9.34 -4.98 -2.61
C PRO A 17 8.78 -6.20 -1.87
N PHE A 18 8.10 -7.10 -2.56
CA PHE A 18 7.43 -8.24 -1.91
C PHE A 18 8.35 -9.44 -1.69
N PHE A 19 9.28 -9.71 -2.60
CA PHE A 19 10.05 -10.95 -2.60
C PHE A 19 11.57 -10.75 -2.53
N GLY A 20 12.07 -9.61 -2.98
CA GLY A 20 13.51 -9.32 -3.00
C GLY A 20 14.10 -8.99 -1.64
N ARG A 21 13.26 -8.80 -0.64
CA ARG A 21 13.62 -8.28 0.66
C ARG A 21 13.31 -9.13 1.85
N ALA A 22 12.85 -10.33 1.68
CA ALA A 22 12.98 -11.35 2.71
C ALA A 22 14.43 -11.48 3.22
N SER A 23 15.37 -10.81 2.57
CA SER A 23 16.78 -10.69 2.96
C SER A 23 17.13 -9.49 3.84
N GLY A 24 16.14 -8.65 4.23
CA GLY A 24 16.38 -7.50 5.10
C GLY A 24 17.14 -6.32 4.44
N ASP A 25 17.03 -6.15 3.12
CA ASP A 25 17.68 -5.04 2.42
C ASP A 25 16.79 -3.78 2.44
N ASP A 26 17.10 -2.87 3.35
CA ASP A 26 16.37 -1.59 3.53
C ASP A 26 16.60 -0.57 2.39
N LYS A 27 17.42 -0.90 1.39
CA LYS A 27 17.83 0.04 0.34
C LYS A 27 16.68 0.67 -0.45
N PHE A 28 15.57 -0.03 -0.58
CA PHE A 28 14.44 0.53 -1.34
C PHE A 28 13.71 1.62 -0.55
N VAL A 29 13.34 1.34 0.68
CA VAL A 29 12.61 2.33 1.50
C VAL A 29 13.53 3.52 1.78
N LEU A 30 14.81 3.26 2.08
CA LEU A 30 15.80 4.30 2.22
C LEU A 30 16.00 5.09 0.93
N GLY A 31 16.14 4.40 -0.22
CA GLY A 31 16.23 5.03 -1.53
C GLY A 31 15.00 5.87 -1.86
N PHE A 32 13.81 5.38 -1.58
CA PHE A 32 12.57 6.13 -1.75
C PHE A 32 12.58 7.40 -0.88
N LEU A 33 12.84 7.27 0.42
CA LEU A 33 12.83 8.39 1.37
C LEU A 33 13.88 9.47 1.04
N THR A 34 15.03 9.08 0.50
CA THR A 34 16.09 10.03 0.11
C THR A 34 15.82 10.75 -1.21
N HIS A 35 14.95 10.20 -2.08
CA HIS A 35 14.62 10.80 -3.37
C HIS A 35 13.26 11.52 -3.40
N VAL A 36 12.51 11.47 -2.30
CA VAL A 36 11.26 12.24 -2.18
C VAL A 36 11.59 13.72 -2.15
N LYS A 37 11.05 14.48 -3.10
CA LYS A 37 11.27 15.92 -3.19
C LYS A 37 10.38 16.70 -2.23
N THR A 38 9.11 16.36 -2.22
CA THR A 38 8.14 16.99 -1.31
C THR A 38 8.45 16.65 0.14
N PHE A 39 8.47 17.66 0.99
CA PHE A 39 8.78 17.51 2.43
C PHE A 39 10.13 16.85 2.71
N HIS A 40 11.14 17.12 1.87
CA HIS A 40 12.46 16.53 2.01
C HIS A 40 13.03 16.66 3.44
N ASP A 41 12.91 17.83 4.04
CA ASP A 41 13.39 18.08 5.42
C ASP A 41 12.58 17.30 6.47
N VAL A 42 11.30 17.08 6.20
CA VAL A 42 10.42 16.29 7.09
C VAL A 42 10.75 14.80 7.02
N ASN A 43 11.28 14.33 5.89
CA ASN A 43 11.66 12.93 5.72
C ASN A 43 13.00 12.60 6.40
N ALA A 44 13.84 13.58 6.71
CA ALA A 44 15.15 13.34 7.34
C ALA A 44 15.09 12.49 8.61
N PRO A 45 14.11 12.65 9.53
CA PRO A 45 13.98 11.78 10.70
C PRO A 45 13.71 10.30 10.32
N PHE A 46 13.02 10.06 9.20
CA PHE A 46 12.67 8.71 8.75
C PHE A 46 13.82 7.97 8.06
N THR A 47 14.91 8.66 7.75
CA THR A 47 16.15 8.05 7.22
C THR A 47 17.07 7.53 8.32
N ASN A 48 16.68 7.63 9.59
CA ASN A 48 17.45 7.12 10.72
C ASN A 48 17.59 5.59 10.63
N PRO A 49 18.80 5.03 10.81
CA PRO A 49 19.05 3.58 10.74
C PRO A 49 18.19 2.73 11.67
N THR A 50 17.68 3.31 12.77
CA THR A 50 16.78 2.61 13.70
C THR A 50 15.34 2.56 13.20
N ILE A 51 14.91 3.57 12.42
CA ILE A 51 13.53 3.71 11.96
C ILE A 51 13.32 3.02 10.61
N VAL A 52 14.31 3.05 9.73
CA VAL A 52 14.25 2.48 8.39
C VAL A 52 13.80 1.00 8.39
N PRO A 53 14.36 0.10 9.23
CA PRO A 53 13.89 -1.30 9.25
C PRO A 53 12.43 -1.45 9.64
N ILE A 54 11.95 -0.61 10.57
CA ILE A 54 10.54 -0.61 10.98
C ILE A 54 9.65 -0.15 9.85
N LEU A 55 10.04 0.92 9.15
CA LEU A 55 9.30 1.41 7.99
C LEU A 55 9.32 0.40 6.85
N THR A 56 10.44 -0.24 6.58
CA THR A 56 10.56 -1.30 5.57
C THR A 56 9.59 -2.43 5.86
N PHE A 57 9.60 -2.93 7.11
CA PHE A 57 8.65 -3.97 7.53
C PHE A 57 7.20 -3.51 7.33
N LEU A 58 6.86 -2.30 7.76
CA LEU A 58 5.50 -1.77 7.67
C LEU A 58 5.04 -1.63 6.22
N VAL A 59 5.92 -1.13 5.34
CA VAL A 59 5.63 -0.96 3.92
C VAL A 59 5.47 -2.32 3.23
N GLU A 60 6.39 -3.26 3.44
CA GLU A 60 6.36 -4.57 2.79
C GLU A 60 5.15 -5.40 3.21
N TYR A 61 4.99 -5.61 4.50
CA TYR A 61 3.88 -6.41 5.03
C TYR A 61 2.53 -5.69 4.94
N GLY A 62 2.53 -4.35 5.02
CA GLY A 62 1.34 -3.54 4.80
C GLY A 62 0.80 -3.71 3.38
N HIS A 63 1.66 -3.60 2.35
CA HIS A 63 1.25 -3.85 0.97
C HIS A 63 0.77 -5.28 0.75
N LEU A 64 1.47 -6.26 1.32
CA LEU A 64 1.06 -7.66 1.24
C LEU A 64 -0.32 -7.87 1.87
N ALA A 65 -0.54 -7.35 3.07
CA ALA A 65 -1.80 -7.47 3.78
C ALA A 65 -2.96 -6.79 3.02
N ILE A 66 -2.73 -5.57 2.50
CA ILE A 66 -3.70 -4.86 1.66
C ILE A 66 -3.99 -5.67 0.39
N GLY A 67 -2.96 -6.16 -0.30
CA GLY A 67 -3.12 -6.96 -1.51
C GLY A 67 -3.93 -8.23 -1.27
N LEU A 68 -3.61 -8.99 -0.23
CA LEU A 68 -4.36 -10.19 0.16
C LEU A 68 -5.80 -9.87 0.55
N SER A 69 -6.02 -8.78 1.28
CA SER A 69 -7.35 -8.30 1.64
C SER A 69 -8.20 -7.98 0.42
N LEU A 70 -7.65 -7.23 -0.53
CA LEU A 70 -8.37 -6.84 -1.75
C LEU A 70 -8.63 -8.03 -2.68
N ILE A 71 -7.66 -8.95 -2.84
CA ILE A 71 -7.81 -10.16 -3.69
C ILE A 71 -8.85 -11.11 -3.09
N SER A 72 -8.81 -11.34 -1.77
CA SER A 72 -9.77 -12.21 -1.10
C SER A 72 -11.12 -11.56 -0.86
N GLY A 73 -11.21 -10.24 -0.94
CA GLY A 73 -12.37 -9.47 -0.54
C GLY A 73 -12.69 -9.61 0.96
N LEU A 74 -11.63 -9.75 1.79
CA LEU A 74 -11.74 -9.89 3.23
C LEU A 74 -11.21 -8.63 3.92
N LEU A 75 -12.00 -8.07 4.86
CA LEU A 75 -11.67 -6.85 5.59
C LEU A 75 -11.41 -5.63 4.67
N VAL A 76 -12.12 -5.57 3.54
CA VAL A 76 -11.96 -4.50 2.54
C VAL A 76 -12.17 -3.12 3.17
N ARG A 77 -13.12 -3.00 4.09
CA ARG A 77 -13.40 -1.75 4.79
C ARG A 77 -12.24 -1.26 5.67
N VAL A 78 -11.44 -2.18 6.19
CA VAL A 78 -10.26 -1.86 7.01
C VAL A 78 -9.06 -1.56 6.11
N SER A 79 -8.81 -2.38 5.11
CA SER A 79 -7.61 -2.27 4.27
C SER A 79 -7.63 -1.07 3.33
N VAL A 80 -8.81 -0.67 2.81
CA VAL A 80 -8.92 0.44 1.86
C VAL A 80 -8.44 1.78 2.43
N PRO A 81 -8.77 2.22 3.65
CA PRO A 81 -8.21 3.46 4.20
C PRO A 81 -6.68 3.48 4.22
N PHE A 82 -6.04 2.36 4.59
CA PHE A 82 -4.58 2.24 4.56
C PHE A 82 -4.03 2.27 3.13
N ALA A 83 -4.71 1.60 2.19
CA ALA A 83 -4.32 1.62 0.79
C ALA A 83 -4.45 3.03 0.19
N VAL A 84 -5.52 3.75 0.48
CA VAL A 84 -5.71 5.15 0.05
C VAL A 84 -4.64 6.04 0.66
N MET A 85 -4.34 5.89 1.94
CA MET A 85 -3.27 6.63 2.60
C MET A 85 -1.93 6.40 1.90
N LEU A 86 -1.59 5.15 1.55
CA LEU A 86 -0.37 4.84 0.81
C LEU A 86 -0.37 5.46 -0.59
N MET A 87 -1.49 5.40 -1.32
CA MET A 87 -1.61 6.04 -2.63
C MET A 87 -1.38 7.55 -2.54
N LEU A 88 -1.97 8.21 -1.56
CA LEU A 88 -1.78 9.64 -1.34
C LEU A 88 -0.33 9.96 -0.93
N LEU A 89 0.31 9.11 -0.15
CA LEU A 89 1.70 9.25 0.25
C LEU A 89 2.64 9.15 -0.97
N TYR A 90 2.41 8.18 -1.84
CA TYR A 90 3.16 8.04 -3.08
C TYR A 90 2.89 9.19 -4.06
N TRP A 91 1.66 9.65 -4.14
CA TRP A 91 1.29 10.82 -4.92
C TRP A 91 2.07 12.06 -4.46
N THR A 92 2.07 12.37 -3.16
CA THR A 92 2.85 13.51 -2.63
C THR A 92 4.35 13.32 -2.83
N ALA A 93 4.85 12.09 -2.79
CA ALA A 93 6.27 11.80 -3.00
C ALA A 93 6.74 12.07 -4.43
N HIS A 94 5.86 11.90 -5.42
CA HIS A 94 6.16 12.19 -6.83
C HIS A 94 6.07 13.67 -7.17
N MET A 95 5.35 14.44 -6.37
CA MET A 95 5.20 15.87 -6.57
C MET A 95 6.35 16.63 -5.90
N ASP A 96 6.74 17.74 -6.47
CA ASP A 96 7.61 18.73 -5.83
C ASP A 96 6.73 19.85 -5.29
N PHE A 97 5.93 19.51 -4.29
CA PHE A 97 4.91 20.42 -3.76
C PHE A 97 5.56 21.63 -3.07
N PRO A 98 5.14 22.87 -3.33
CA PRO A 98 3.94 23.27 -4.09
C PRO A 98 4.17 23.41 -5.61
N TYR A 99 5.36 23.12 -6.09
CA TYR A 99 5.73 23.31 -7.49
C TYR A 99 5.52 22.01 -8.27
N ILE A 100 4.82 22.09 -9.39
CA ILE A 100 4.65 20.99 -10.34
C ILE A 100 5.68 21.21 -11.46
N GLU A 101 6.94 20.91 -11.18
CA GLU A 101 8.04 21.17 -12.14
C GLU A 101 8.24 20.03 -13.14
N ASN A 102 7.69 18.85 -12.89
CA ASN A 102 7.94 17.70 -13.74
C ASN A 102 6.92 17.65 -14.89
N VAL A 103 7.42 17.57 -16.12
CA VAL A 103 6.59 17.45 -17.34
C VAL A 103 5.59 16.28 -17.28
N ASN A 104 5.87 15.26 -16.48
CA ASN A 104 5.03 14.08 -16.29
C ASN A 104 4.25 14.11 -14.97
N ASN A 105 4.30 15.20 -14.21
CA ASN A 105 3.69 15.29 -12.89
C ASN A 105 2.34 16.00 -12.99
N TYR A 106 1.32 15.26 -13.32
CA TYR A 106 -0.04 15.77 -13.34
C TYR A 106 -0.64 15.76 -11.94
N LEU A 107 -1.44 16.79 -11.61
CA LEU A 107 -2.19 16.85 -10.35
C LEU A 107 -3.07 15.62 -10.16
N ILE A 108 -3.62 15.11 -11.25
CA ILE A 108 -4.40 13.86 -11.28
C ILE A 108 -3.57 12.83 -12.02
N ASP A 109 -2.85 12.02 -11.25
CA ASP A 109 -2.10 10.87 -11.73
C ASP A 109 -2.82 9.55 -11.41
N TYR A 110 -2.19 8.43 -11.74
CA TYR A 110 -2.77 7.10 -11.48
C TYR A 110 -2.99 6.81 -9.99
N HIS A 111 -2.23 7.41 -9.05
CA HIS A 111 -2.42 7.22 -7.62
C HIS A 111 -3.78 7.77 -7.17
N ILE A 112 -4.16 8.95 -7.65
CA ILE A 112 -5.46 9.56 -7.35
C ILE A 112 -6.59 8.74 -7.94
N VAL A 113 -6.42 8.24 -9.18
CA VAL A 113 -7.41 7.36 -9.81
C VAL A 113 -7.60 6.07 -9.02
N TYR A 114 -6.49 5.41 -8.64
CA TYR A 114 -6.57 4.18 -7.85
C TYR A 114 -7.16 4.42 -6.46
N ALA A 115 -6.80 5.52 -5.79
CA ALA A 115 -7.43 5.90 -4.54
C ALA A 115 -8.95 6.05 -4.68
N GLY A 116 -9.42 6.70 -5.76
CA GLY A 116 -10.84 6.82 -6.07
C GLY A 116 -11.53 5.48 -6.30
N VAL A 117 -10.88 4.56 -7.05
CA VAL A 117 -11.40 3.20 -7.27
C VAL A 117 -11.49 2.41 -5.96
N LEU A 118 -10.47 2.50 -5.10
CA LEU A 118 -10.47 1.83 -3.80
C LEU A 118 -11.62 2.32 -2.91
N VAL A 119 -11.83 3.62 -2.84
CA VAL A 119 -12.97 4.21 -2.10
C VAL A 119 -14.29 3.72 -2.68
N TYR A 120 -14.42 3.69 -4.01
CA TYR A 120 -15.62 3.18 -4.67
C TYR A 120 -15.88 1.72 -4.29
N LEU A 121 -14.87 0.84 -4.32
CA LEU A 121 -15.00 -0.57 -3.94
C LEU A 121 -15.45 -0.73 -2.48
N MET A 122 -14.91 0.09 -1.58
CA MET A 122 -15.31 0.10 -0.17
C MET A 122 -16.77 0.54 0.00
N VAL A 123 -17.17 1.64 -0.64
CA VAL A 123 -18.54 2.18 -0.56
C VAL A 123 -19.55 1.18 -1.16
N LYS A 124 -19.19 0.51 -2.24
CA LYS A 124 -20.03 -0.53 -2.88
C LYS A 124 -19.97 -1.87 -2.17
N ARG A 125 -19.23 -1.99 -1.05
CA ARG A 125 -19.10 -3.24 -0.30
C ARG A 125 -18.66 -4.41 -1.20
N ALA A 126 -17.66 -4.19 -2.04
CA ALA A 126 -17.21 -5.19 -3.01
C ALA A 126 -16.83 -6.52 -2.36
N GLY A 127 -16.30 -6.51 -1.13
CA GLY A 127 -16.03 -7.71 -0.34
C GLY A 127 -17.26 -8.57 -0.01
N HIS A 128 -18.46 -7.98 0.02
CA HIS A 128 -19.71 -8.73 0.19
C HIS A 128 -20.23 -9.33 -1.10
N VAL A 129 -19.96 -8.71 -2.25
CA VAL A 129 -20.49 -9.16 -3.56
C VAL A 129 -19.62 -10.25 -4.14
N PHE A 130 -18.30 -10.07 -4.14
CA PHE A 130 -17.34 -10.96 -4.80
C PHE A 130 -16.31 -11.56 -3.84
N GLY A 131 -16.35 -11.23 -2.54
CA GLY A 131 -15.33 -11.58 -1.58
C GLY A 131 -15.82 -12.35 -0.36
N LEU A 132 -14.88 -12.58 0.55
CA LEU A 132 -15.12 -13.37 1.76
C LEU A 132 -15.85 -12.59 2.87
N ASP A 133 -15.93 -11.25 2.81
CA ASP A 133 -16.63 -10.45 3.81
C ASP A 133 -18.10 -10.89 3.95
N GLY A 134 -18.76 -11.21 2.83
CA GLY A 134 -20.12 -11.69 2.82
C GLY A 134 -20.31 -13.08 3.50
N LEU A 135 -19.29 -13.93 3.47
CA LEU A 135 -19.31 -15.22 4.16
C LEU A 135 -18.97 -15.06 5.63
N VAL A 136 -17.91 -14.31 5.94
CA VAL A 136 -17.41 -14.09 7.30
C VAL A 136 -18.41 -13.32 8.16
N SER A 137 -19.17 -12.41 7.57
CA SER A 137 -20.23 -11.66 8.28
C SER A 137 -21.33 -12.55 8.87
N LYS A 138 -21.50 -13.76 8.34
CA LYS A 138 -22.49 -14.75 8.83
C LYS A 138 -22.01 -15.56 10.04
N LEU A 139 -20.72 -15.50 10.36
CA LEU A 139 -20.16 -16.24 11.50
C LEU A 139 -20.70 -15.70 12.83
N VAL A 140 -21.07 -16.60 13.72
CA VAL A 140 -21.61 -16.27 15.05
C VAL A 140 -20.66 -15.35 15.84
N ALA A 141 -19.34 -15.62 15.78
CA ALA A 141 -18.34 -14.79 16.44
C ALA A 141 -18.33 -13.34 15.93
N VAL A 142 -18.55 -13.14 14.62
CA VAL A 142 -18.63 -11.81 14.01
C VAL A 142 -19.92 -11.10 14.41
N GLN A 143 -21.03 -11.82 14.46
CA GLN A 143 -22.34 -11.26 14.84
C GLN A 143 -22.37 -10.76 16.28
N HIS A 144 -21.63 -11.40 17.20
CA HIS A 144 -21.54 -10.99 18.59
C HIS A 144 -20.55 -9.85 18.87
N SER A 145 -19.67 -9.51 17.91
CA SER A 145 -18.69 -8.45 18.08
C SER A 145 -19.01 -7.22 17.19
N PRO A 146 -19.36 -6.07 17.78
CA PRO A 146 -19.63 -4.85 17.01
C PRO A 146 -18.43 -4.42 16.15
N MET A 147 -17.21 -4.61 16.67
CA MET A 147 -15.98 -4.26 15.96
C MET A 147 -15.76 -5.14 14.73
N LEU A 148 -15.95 -6.46 14.85
CA LEU A 148 -15.80 -7.38 13.72
C LEU A 148 -16.89 -7.14 12.68
N ARG A 149 -18.13 -6.90 13.11
CA ARG A 149 -19.22 -6.53 12.17
C ARG A 149 -18.87 -5.28 11.39
N TRP A 150 -18.32 -4.26 12.05
CA TRP A 150 -17.90 -3.04 11.37
C TRP A 150 -16.77 -3.31 10.38
N ALA A 151 -15.81 -4.14 10.73
CA ALA A 151 -14.64 -4.43 9.90
C ALA A 151 -14.98 -5.18 8.60
N VAL A 152 -16.02 -6.04 8.63
CA VAL A 152 -16.50 -6.81 7.47
C VAL A 152 -17.81 -6.26 6.87
N ALA A 153 -18.24 -5.06 7.25
CA ALA A 153 -19.53 -4.47 6.84
C ALA A 153 -19.54 -3.87 5.42
#